data_a2d229f3cbd9b7980cac0078a14ecbdd
#
_entry.id   a2d229f3cbd9b7980cac0078a14ecbdd
#
_cell.length_a   1.000
_cell.length_b   1.000
_cell.length_c   1.000
_cell.angle_alpha   90.00
_cell.angle_beta   90.00
_cell.angle_gamma   90.00
#
_symmetry.space_group_name_H-M   'P 1'
#
loop_
_entity.id
_entity.type
_entity.pdbx_description
1 polymer ?
#
loop_
_entity_poly.entity_id
_entity_poly.type
_entity_poly.pdbx_seq_one_letter_code
_entity_poly.pdbx_strand_id
1 'polypeptide(L)'
;MCNAERKAVKRKRTVMDATTDKRLLVLTGDHSADMHAAAFIAALRQADPGWRVAGVGGDAMARERIELISDHRDMNVIGLGIFKAIPSHMKLARRILEWVDANGPAVAVLVDYGVFHLWLAPKLRERGVKVLYFIPPQIWASRPWRLKKLRRAADEVLCIL
;
A
#
# COMPACT_ATOMS: atom_id res chain seq x y z
N MET A 1 -5.24 18.72 31.93
CA MET A 1 -4.24 17.63 31.91
C MET A 1 -4.51 16.69 30.71
N CYS A 2 -4.31 17.09 29.48
CA CYS A 2 -4.59 16.15 28.33
C CYS A 2 -3.77 16.41 27.06
N ASN A 3 -2.77 17.28 27.04
CA ASN A 3 -2.01 17.58 25.80
C ASN A 3 -0.53 17.17 25.85
N ALA A 4 0.01 16.93 27.03
CA ALA A 4 1.42 16.52 27.21
C ALA A 4 1.61 15.00 26.98
N GLU A 5 0.64 14.18 27.36
CA GLU A 5 0.72 12.71 27.21
C GLU A 5 0.60 12.27 25.76
N ARG A 6 -0.21 12.95 24.93
CA ARG A 6 -0.31 12.65 23.48
C ARG A 6 0.98 12.99 22.72
N LYS A 7 1.74 13.98 23.15
CA LYS A 7 3.07 14.31 22.58
C LYS A 7 4.15 13.32 23.01
N ALA A 8 4.08 12.76 24.20
CA ALA A 8 5.04 11.76 24.69
C ALA A 8 4.91 10.42 23.97
N VAL A 9 3.69 9.99 23.64
CA VAL A 9 3.46 8.75 22.87
C VAL A 9 3.97 8.87 21.44
N LYS A 10 3.91 10.07 20.83
CA LYS A 10 4.43 10.33 19.48
C LYS A 10 5.97 10.39 19.41
N ARG A 11 6.65 10.66 20.52
CA ARG A 11 8.12 10.82 20.56
C ARG A 11 8.89 9.53 20.85
N LYS A 12 8.21 8.45 21.32
CA LYS A 12 8.85 7.16 21.63
C LYS A 12 9.01 6.23 20.42
N ARG A 13 8.59 6.63 19.23
CA ARG A 13 8.66 5.80 18.01
C ARG A 13 9.91 6.06 17.14
N THR A 14 10.91 6.78 17.62
CA THR A 14 12.09 7.20 16.84
C THR A 14 13.41 6.60 17.37
N VAL A 15 13.37 5.37 17.83
CA VAL A 15 14.59 4.54 17.91
C VAL A 15 14.17 3.19 17.32
N MET A 16 14.46 2.98 16.04
CA MET A 16 14.31 1.67 15.42
C MET A 16 15.40 0.77 16.00
N ASP A 17 15.00 -0.04 16.96
CA ASP A 17 15.81 -1.16 17.43
C ASP A 17 16.10 -2.10 16.24
N ALA A 18 17.33 -2.57 16.13
CA ALA A 18 17.82 -3.40 15.03
C ALA A 18 17.16 -4.81 14.92
N THR A 19 16.18 -5.07 15.77
CA THR A 19 15.29 -6.26 15.74
C THR A 19 13.89 -5.95 15.23
N THR A 20 13.70 -4.81 14.57
CA THR A 20 12.38 -4.38 14.09
C THR A 20 11.84 -5.38 13.08
N ASP A 21 10.75 -6.02 13.42
CA ASP A 21 9.96 -6.91 12.58
C ASP A 21 9.67 -6.22 11.23
N LYS A 22 10.43 -6.61 10.19
CA LYS A 22 10.41 -5.99 8.87
C LYS A 22 9.09 -6.35 8.18
N ARG A 23 8.07 -5.52 8.33
CA ARG A 23 6.76 -5.72 7.71
C ARG A 23 6.56 -4.78 6.54
N LEU A 24 6.13 -5.37 5.44
CA LEU A 24 5.83 -4.70 4.18
C LEU A 24 4.38 -4.94 3.80
N LEU A 25 3.68 -3.87 3.44
CA LEU A 25 2.36 -3.93 2.84
C LEU A 25 2.48 -3.74 1.33
N VAL A 26 1.95 -4.66 0.51
CA VAL A 26 1.95 -4.54 -0.95
C VAL A 26 0.51 -4.55 -1.45
N LEU A 27 0.11 -3.52 -2.20
CA LEU A 27 -1.25 -3.36 -2.69
C LEU A 27 -1.28 -3.29 -4.21
N THR A 28 -2.07 -4.17 -4.82
CA THR A 28 -2.31 -4.22 -6.27
C THR A 28 -3.80 -4.11 -6.56
N GLY A 29 -4.16 -3.72 -7.78
CA GLY A 29 -5.55 -3.54 -8.17
C GLY A 29 -5.99 -4.40 -9.36
N ASP A 30 -5.05 -5.05 -10.05
CA ASP A 30 -5.32 -5.88 -11.21
C ASP A 30 -4.27 -6.96 -11.39
N HIS A 31 -4.47 -7.82 -12.40
CA HIS A 31 -3.60 -8.96 -12.67
C HIS A 31 -2.16 -8.54 -13.08
N SER A 32 -2.01 -7.47 -13.86
CA SER A 32 -0.69 -6.99 -14.26
C SER A 32 0.11 -6.49 -13.06
N ALA A 33 -0.53 -5.69 -12.20
CA ALA A 33 0.06 -5.22 -10.95
C ALA A 33 0.43 -6.38 -10.02
N ASP A 34 -0.39 -7.43 -9.94
CA ASP A 34 -0.11 -8.64 -9.15
C ASP A 34 1.18 -9.35 -9.61
N MET A 35 1.38 -9.48 -10.92
CA MET A 35 2.61 -10.06 -11.48
C MET A 35 3.85 -9.21 -11.15
N HIS A 36 3.77 -7.89 -11.31
CA HIS A 36 4.87 -6.99 -10.97
C HIS A 36 5.20 -6.99 -9.48
N ALA A 37 4.17 -7.03 -8.65
CA ALA A 37 4.31 -7.12 -7.20
C ALA A 37 4.96 -8.44 -6.78
N ALA A 38 4.56 -9.56 -7.37
CA ALA A 38 5.17 -10.87 -7.10
C ALA A 38 6.66 -10.88 -7.46
N ALA A 39 7.04 -10.36 -8.63
CA ALA A 39 8.44 -10.24 -9.03
C ALA A 39 9.25 -9.36 -8.06
N PHE A 40 8.68 -8.24 -7.62
CA PHE A 40 9.28 -7.37 -6.61
C PHE A 40 9.49 -8.11 -5.28
N ILE A 41 8.47 -8.85 -4.80
CA ILE A 41 8.55 -9.61 -3.53
C ILE A 41 9.61 -10.70 -3.63
N ALA A 42 9.70 -11.42 -4.76
CA ALA A 42 10.71 -12.44 -4.99
C ALA A 42 12.14 -11.85 -4.93
N ALA A 43 12.36 -10.72 -5.61
CA ALA A 43 13.65 -10.02 -5.58
C ALA A 43 14.00 -9.48 -4.18
N LEU A 44 13.01 -8.93 -3.45
CA LEU A 44 13.20 -8.46 -2.08
C LEU A 44 13.64 -9.60 -1.15
N ARG A 45 13.02 -10.77 -1.25
CA ARG A 45 13.38 -11.94 -0.44
C ARG A 45 14.75 -12.52 -0.76
N GLN A 46 15.17 -12.43 -2.03
CA GLN A 46 16.54 -12.80 -2.40
C GLN A 46 17.58 -11.88 -1.77
N ALA A 47 17.27 -10.57 -1.71
CA ALA A 47 18.15 -9.58 -1.11
C ALA A 47 18.13 -9.62 0.42
N ASP A 48 16.96 -9.84 1.01
CA ASP A 48 16.75 -9.87 2.47
C ASP A 48 15.52 -10.72 2.82
N PRO A 49 15.73 -11.99 3.25
CA PRO A 49 14.65 -12.91 3.55
C PRO A 49 13.87 -12.58 4.83
N GLY A 50 14.32 -11.59 5.62
CA GLY A 50 13.69 -11.22 6.90
C GLY A 50 12.38 -10.43 6.75
N TRP A 51 11.98 -10.05 5.53
CA TRP A 51 10.74 -9.32 5.29
C TRP A 51 9.50 -10.21 5.39
N ARG A 52 8.56 -9.80 6.24
CA ARG A 52 7.20 -10.33 6.27
C ARG A 52 6.32 -9.45 5.39
N VAL A 53 5.72 -10.06 4.37
CA VAL A 53 4.92 -9.35 3.38
C VAL A 53 3.45 -9.74 3.55
N ALA A 54 2.59 -8.72 3.61
CA ALA A 54 1.16 -8.88 3.51
C ALA A 54 0.60 -7.95 2.44
N GLY A 55 -0.58 -8.22 1.92
CA GLY A 55 -1.13 -7.31 0.93
C GLY A 55 -2.44 -7.72 0.29
N VAL A 56 -2.80 -6.93 -0.71
CA VAL A 56 -3.91 -7.19 -1.61
C VAL A 56 -3.32 -7.56 -2.96
N GLY A 57 -3.61 -8.75 -3.43
CA GLY A 57 -3.06 -9.28 -4.67
C GLY A 57 -3.88 -10.45 -5.20
N GLY A 58 -3.31 -11.19 -6.13
CA GLY A 58 -3.91 -12.37 -6.71
C GLY A 58 -3.03 -13.60 -6.59
N ASP A 59 -3.16 -14.48 -7.58
CA ASP A 59 -2.47 -15.78 -7.58
C ASP A 59 -0.94 -15.65 -7.67
N ALA A 60 -0.42 -14.60 -8.32
CA ALA A 60 1.03 -14.40 -8.44
C ALA A 60 1.64 -14.05 -7.09
N MET A 61 1.07 -13.09 -6.37
CA MET A 61 1.53 -12.75 -5.02
C MET A 61 1.30 -13.89 -4.02
N ALA A 62 0.19 -14.65 -4.15
CA ALA A 62 -0.08 -15.80 -3.30
C ALA A 62 1.01 -16.89 -3.40
N ARG A 63 1.57 -17.12 -4.60
CA ARG A 63 2.70 -18.05 -4.81
C ARG A 63 3.95 -17.63 -4.05
N GLU A 64 4.10 -16.33 -3.80
CA GLU A 64 5.18 -15.79 -2.97
C GLU A 64 4.94 -15.97 -1.46
N ARG A 65 3.94 -16.75 -1.05
CA ARG A 65 3.63 -17.08 0.36
C ARG A 65 3.51 -15.85 1.24
N ILE A 66 2.80 -14.84 0.77
CA ILE A 66 2.46 -13.66 1.54
C ILE A 66 1.16 -13.87 2.32
N GLU A 67 0.92 -13.03 3.32
CA GLU A 67 -0.38 -12.92 3.97
C GLU A 67 -1.33 -12.11 3.08
N LEU A 68 -2.33 -12.76 2.46
CA LEU A 68 -3.34 -12.07 1.67
C LEU A 68 -4.44 -11.48 2.57
N ILE A 69 -4.51 -10.15 2.60
CA ILE A 69 -5.59 -9.40 3.27
C ILE A 69 -6.89 -9.51 2.45
N SER A 70 -6.77 -9.46 1.13
CA SER A 70 -7.88 -9.64 0.18
C SER A 70 -7.35 -9.97 -1.20
N ASP A 71 -8.19 -10.61 -2.02
CA ASP A 71 -7.93 -10.79 -3.44
C ASP A 71 -8.31 -9.52 -4.21
N HIS A 72 -7.50 -9.11 -5.20
CA HIS A 72 -7.81 -7.95 -6.03
C HIS A 72 -9.08 -8.19 -6.88
N ARG A 73 -9.44 -9.45 -7.15
CA ARG A 73 -10.68 -9.83 -7.85
C ARG A 73 -11.95 -9.41 -7.10
N ASP A 74 -11.87 -9.31 -5.76
CA ASP A 74 -12.97 -8.82 -4.94
C ASP A 74 -13.32 -7.34 -5.21
N MET A 75 -12.39 -6.59 -5.83
CA MET A 75 -12.57 -5.19 -6.23
C MET A 75 -13.18 -5.04 -7.63
N ASN A 76 -13.01 -6.06 -8.48
CA ASN A 76 -13.46 -6.03 -9.87
C ASN A 76 -14.94 -6.30 -9.98
N VAL A 77 -15.76 -5.30 -9.66
CA VAL A 77 -17.17 -5.25 -10.09
C VAL A 77 -17.18 -4.84 -11.57
N ILE A 78 -16.76 -5.78 -12.44
CA ILE A 78 -16.78 -5.60 -13.89
C ILE A 78 -18.24 -5.38 -14.33
N GLY A 79 -18.50 -4.24 -14.99
CA GLY A 79 -19.79 -3.96 -15.68
C GLY A 79 -20.83 -3.22 -14.86
N LEU A 80 -20.64 -2.96 -13.60
CA LEU A 80 -21.52 -2.11 -12.79
C LEU A 80 -20.82 -0.76 -12.56
N GLY A 81 -21.42 0.34 -13.03
CA GLY A 81 -20.79 1.68 -13.03
C GLY A 81 -20.08 2.05 -11.73
N ILE A 82 -19.14 2.99 -11.84
CA ILE A 82 -18.21 3.46 -10.76
C ILE A 82 -18.89 3.63 -9.39
N PHE A 83 -20.15 4.08 -9.35
CA PHE A 83 -20.89 4.28 -8.10
C PHE A 83 -21.19 2.98 -7.33
N LYS A 84 -21.31 1.84 -8.01
CA LYS A 84 -21.56 0.55 -7.35
C LYS A 84 -20.26 -0.11 -6.81
N ALA A 85 -19.11 0.34 -7.28
CA ALA A 85 -17.81 -0.12 -6.82
C ALA A 85 -17.34 0.58 -5.51
N ILE A 86 -17.90 1.75 -5.17
CA ILE A 86 -17.49 2.53 -3.98
C ILE A 86 -17.62 1.71 -2.68
N PRO A 87 -18.72 1.01 -2.39
CA PRO A 87 -18.85 0.26 -1.13
C PRO A 87 -17.80 -0.84 -0.97
N SER A 88 -17.47 -1.56 -2.04
CA SER A 88 -16.43 -2.62 -2.01
C SER A 88 -15.04 -2.04 -1.76
N HIS A 89 -14.70 -0.92 -2.41
CA HIS A 89 -13.45 -0.21 -2.17
C HIS A 89 -13.34 0.33 -0.74
N MET A 90 -14.43 0.87 -0.19
CA MET A 90 -14.47 1.33 1.21
C MET A 90 -14.30 0.19 2.19
N LYS A 91 -14.95 -0.96 1.95
CA LYS A 91 -14.80 -2.17 2.76
C LYS A 91 -13.35 -2.68 2.72
N LEU A 92 -12.75 -2.72 1.53
CA LEU A 92 -11.36 -3.11 1.37
C LEU A 92 -10.42 -2.14 2.09
N ALA A 93 -10.60 -0.83 1.90
CA ALA A 93 -9.79 0.18 2.57
C ALA A 93 -9.85 0.02 4.10
N ARG A 94 -11.02 -0.24 4.65
CA ARG A 94 -11.19 -0.51 6.08
C ARG A 94 -10.38 -1.71 6.53
N ARG A 95 -10.45 -2.84 5.83
CA ARG A 95 -9.66 -4.07 6.12
C ARG A 95 -8.16 -3.78 6.08
N ILE A 96 -7.69 -3.03 5.06
CA ILE A 96 -6.28 -2.65 4.94
C ILE A 96 -5.85 -1.79 6.14
N LEU A 97 -6.64 -0.77 6.49
CA LEU A 97 -6.30 0.13 7.59
C LEU A 97 -6.36 -0.56 8.96
N GLU A 98 -7.32 -1.45 9.18
CA GLU A 98 -7.39 -2.31 10.38
C GLU A 98 -6.14 -3.20 10.49
N TRP A 99 -5.72 -3.80 9.37
CA TRP A 99 -4.48 -4.59 9.33
C TRP A 99 -3.25 -3.73 9.63
N VAL A 100 -3.17 -2.52 9.05
CA VAL A 100 -2.08 -1.57 9.31
C VAL A 100 -2.02 -1.16 10.78
N ASP A 101 -3.18 -0.85 11.37
CA ASP A 101 -3.28 -0.45 12.78
C ASP A 101 -2.84 -1.59 13.73
N ALA A 102 -3.14 -2.83 13.38
CA ALA A 102 -2.77 -4.01 14.15
C ALA A 102 -1.29 -4.42 13.99
N ASN A 103 -0.71 -4.24 12.79
CA ASN A 103 0.58 -4.80 12.43
C ASN A 103 1.71 -3.76 12.31
N GLY A 104 1.42 -2.49 12.09
CA GLY A 104 2.37 -1.40 12.02
C GLY A 104 3.47 -1.57 10.96
N PRO A 105 3.14 -1.80 9.66
CA PRO A 105 4.16 -1.97 8.63
C PRO A 105 5.01 -0.70 8.49
N ALA A 106 6.31 -0.89 8.23
CA ALA A 106 7.23 0.22 8.03
C ALA A 106 7.03 0.91 6.68
N VAL A 107 6.69 0.12 5.64
CA VAL A 107 6.57 0.56 4.25
C VAL A 107 5.32 -0.05 3.63
N ALA A 108 4.65 0.72 2.78
CA ALA A 108 3.62 0.25 1.86
C ALA A 108 4.06 0.49 0.42
N VAL A 109 4.01 -0.55 -0.41
CA VAL A 109 4.24 -0.48 -1.86
C VAL A 109 2.89 -0.51 -2.56
N LEU A 110 2.58 0.55 -3.27
CA LEU A 110 1.36 0.70 -4.06
C LEU A 110 1.71 0.47 -5.53
N VAL A 111 1.12 -0.56 -6.15
CA VAL A 111 1.41 -0.92 -7.54
C VAL A 111 0.22 -0.56 -8.41
N ASP A 112 0.40 0.37 -9.35
CA ASP A 112 -0.63 0.87 -10.25
C ASP A 112 -1.92 1.34 -9.52
N TYR A 113 -3.12 1.08 -10.04
CA TYR A 113 -4.45 1.33 -9.47
C TYR A 113 -4.70 2.76 -8.96
N GLY A 114 -4.45 3.73 -9.83
CA GLY A 114 -4.25 5.15 -9.55
C GLY A 114 -5.27 5.85 -8.67
N VAL A 115 -6.58 5.65 -8.84
CA VAL A 115 -7.59 6.43 -8.09
C VAL A 115 -7.69 5.98 -6.65
N PHE A 116 -7.78 4.68 -6.43
CA PHE A 116 -7.91 4.12 -5.09
C PHE A 116 -6.63 4.31 -4.26
N HIS A 117 -5.48 4.02 -4.85
CA HIS A 117 -4.20 4.18 -4.16
C HIS A 117 -3.90 5.64 -3.81
N LEU A 118 -4.17 6.60 -4.71
CA LEU A 118 -4.02 8.04 -4.42
C LEU A 118 -4.94 8.54 -3.30
N TRP A 119 -6.08 7.87 -3.09
CA TRP A 119 -7.00 8.18 -1.99
C TRP A 119 -6.59 7.50 -0.68
N LEU A 120 -6.07 6.26 -0.75
CA LEU A 120 -5.66 5.47 0.43
C LEU A 120 -4.31 5.93 1.00
N ALA A 121 -3.37 6.29 0.15
CA ALA A 121 -1.99 6.59 0.53
C ALA A 121 -1.84 7.66 1.63
N PRO A 122 -2.57 8.80 1.62
CA PRO A 122 -2.50 9.76 2.73
C PRO A 122 -2.88 9.14 4.07
N LYS A 123 -3.85 8.21 4.09
CA LYS A 123 -4.31 7.53 5.31
C LYS A 123 -3.27 6.57 5.88
N LEU A 124 -2.48 5.95 5.02
CA LEU A 124 -1.31 5.14 5.40
C LEU A 124 -0.22 6.02 6.01
N ARG A 125 0.08 7.16 5.37
CA ARG A 125 1.08 8.12 5.86
C ARG A 125 0.69 8.75 7.21
N GLU A 126 -0.59 9.04 7.43
CA GLU A 126 -1.11 9.51 8.73
C GLU A 126 -0.85 8.50 9.86
N ARG A 127 -0.69 7.22 9.53
CA ARG A 127 -0.33 6.12 10.43
C ARG A 127 1.18 5.90 10.56
N GLY A 128 1.98 6.76 9.92
CA GLY A 128 3.44 6.68 9.95
C GLY A 128 4.04 5.64 9.00
N VAL A 129 3.25 5.09 8.08
CA VAL A 129 3.73 4.16 7.05
C VAL A 129 4.37 4.96 5.92
N LYS A 130 5.60 4.61 5.53
CA LYS A 130 6.22 5.17 4.32
C LYS A 130 5.55 4.57 3.09
N VAL A 131 5.22 5.41 2.11
CA VAL A 131 4.55 5.00 0.88
C VAL A 131 5.50 5.09 -0.31
N LEU A 132 5.76 3.93 -0.92
CA LEU A 132 6.44 3.79 -2.19
C LEU A 132 5.38 3.54 -3.28
N TYR A 133 5.32 4.39 -4.29
CA TYR A 133 4.46 4.17 -5.44
C TYR A 133 5.26 3.55 -6.57
N PHE A 134 4.96 2.29 -6.88
CA PHE A 134 5.59 1.54 -7.97
C PHE A 134 4.62 1.49 -9.16
N ILE A 135 5.10 1.86 -10.34
CA ILE A 135 4.29 1.97 -11.57
C ILE A 135 3.10 2.93 -11.35
N PRO A 136 3.36 4.23 -11.13
CA PRO A 136 2.26 5.18 -10.97
C PRO A 136 1.49 5.34 -12.29
N PRO A 137 0.20 5.71 -12.23
CA PRO A 137 -0.55 5.99 -13.43
C PRO A 137 0.14 7.09 -14.24
N GLN A 138 0.06 7.01 -15.57
CA GLN A 138 0.66 7.98 -16.50
C GLN A 138 0.00 9.37 -16.39
N ILE A 139 0.30 10.07 -15.30
CA ILE A 139 -0.29 11.38 -14.96
C ILE A 139 0.13 12.45 -15.96
N TRP A 140 1.36 12.38 -16.47
CA TRP A 140 1.94 13.32 -17.41
C TRP A 140 1.23 13.34 -18.76
N ALA A 141 0.66 12.21 -19.19
CA ALA A 141 0.00 12.10 -20.49
C ALA A 141 -1.43 12.68 -20.51
N SER A 142 -2.14 12.72 -19.38
CA SER A 142 -3.57 13.04 -19.41
C SER A 142 -4.07 13.97 -18.31
N ARG A 143 -3.40 14.07 -17.17
CA ARG A 143 -3.94 14.75 -15.98
C ARG A 143 -2.88 15.38 -15.08
N PRO A 144 -2.18 16.46 -15.52
CA PRO A 144 -1.05 17.03 -14.78
C PRO A 144 -1.41 17.55 -13.37
N TRP A 145 -2.68 17.92 -13.10
CA TRP A 145 -3.12 18.31 -11.76
C TRP A 145 -3.06 17.16 -10.73
N ARG A 146 -3.02 15.90 -11.17
CA ARG A 146 -2.82 14.74 -10.28
C ARG A 146 -1.39 14.66 -9.72
N LEU A 147 -0.43 15.35 -10.31
CA LEU A 147 0.94 15.40 -9.80
C LEU A 147 0.99 15.91 -8.36
N LYS A 148 0.20 16.94 -8.03
CA LYS A 148 0.08 17.44 -6.65
C LYS A 148 -0.46 16.37 -5.69
N LYS A 149 -1.42 15.54 -6.17
CA LYS A 149 -1.95 14.43 -5.37
C LYS A 149 -0.92 13.33 -5.17
N LEU A 150 -0.19 12.96 -6.23
CA LEU A 150 0.88 11.96 -6.16
C LEU A 150 1.98 12.39 -5.18
N ARG A 151 2.44 13.65 -5.24
CA ARG A 151 3.44 14.20 -4.29
C ARG A 151 2.99 14.16 -2.83
N ARG A 152 1.69 14.25 -2.58
CA ARG A 152 1.12 14.11 -1.22
C ARG A 152 0.91 12.65 -0.81
N ALA A 153 0.72 11.79 -1.78
CA ALA A 153 0.40 10.39 -1.57
C ALA A 153 1.63 9.52 -1.33
N ALA A 154 2.75 9.80 -1.99
CA ALA A 154 3.94 8.96 -1.96
C ALA A 154 5.16 9.70 -1.41
N ASP A 155 5.99 8.98 -0.67
CA ASP A 155 7.30 9.46 -0.24
C ASP A 155 8.33 9.22 -1.36
N GLU A 156 8.17 8.12 -2.10
CA GLU A 156 8.99 7.78 -3.26
C GLU A 156 8.14 7.25 -4.41
N VAL A 157 8.60 7.47 -5.64
CA VAL A 157 7.91 7.04 -6.86
C VAL A 157 8.91 6.35 -7.78
N LEU A 158 8.62 5.10 -8.12
CA LEU A 158 9.39 4.30 -9.08
C LEU A 158 8.59 4.13 -10.38
N CYS A 159 9.08 4.75 -11.44
CA CYS A 159 8.49 4.63 -12.77
C CYS A 159 9.21 3.52 -13.55
N ILE A 160 8.45 2.75 -14.34
CA ILE A 160 9.01 1.96 -15.44
C ILE A 160 9.01 2.85 -16.69
N LEU A 161 10.14 2.85 -17.35
CA LEU A 161 10.34 3.56 -18.63
C LEU A 161 9.80 2.71 -19.79
#